data_1c6d60f11f2c3ab62d2bde8c4fbb9794
#
_entry.id   1c6d60f11f2c3ab62d2bde8c4fbb9794
#
_cell.length_a   1.000
_cell.length_b   1.000
_cell.length_c   1.000
_cell.angle_alpha   90.00
_cell.angle_beta   90.00
_cell.angle_gamma   90.00
#
_symmetry.space_group_name_H-M   'P 1'
#
loop_
_entity.id
_entity.type
_entity.pdbx_description
1 polymer ?
#
loop_
_entity_poly.entity_id
_entity_poly.type
_entity_poly.pdbx_seq_one_letter_code
_entity_poly.pdbx_strand_id
1 'polypeptide(L)'
;MIRVGTVSRGLLVAIVTLLVGAATVLAVTSGGGDEGGVPAPRAAATGKWQALAPATLERTEVAAARIGRHLYVVGGFERRSGLTTAALERYDIRRNSWSRLRSMPVGLNHPTAAAYRGKLYVHGGYTGRRDLSSATARLLVYDPRNDRWARLPSSSVPRAAHALAVVGERLYAAGGNNRSGGLRSLEVYDFKRRRWSRGARLRGPARDHTTGVAAGGFFYVLAGRRGGRNFTVAERYSPARRRWELLPSMRKARGGIASTAVGGGRVVVFGGEESRGTIPEVEVYEPRRRRWRSLPEMRTPRHGLGGASLGNRVYAIEGGPRPGFHFSREIEFLDLP
;
A
#
# COMPACT_ATOMS: atom_id res chain seq x y z
N MET A 1 -58.85 7.05 50.92
CA MET A 1 -58.23 7.46 52.19
C MET A 1 -56.78 7.83 51.91
N ILE A 2 -56.49 9.15 51.93
CA ILE A 2 -55.46 9.81 52.76
C ILE A 2 -54.02 9.43 52.35
N ARG A 3 -53.08 10.32 52.05
CA ARG A 3 -52.86 11.82 51.99
C ARG A 3 -51.57 12.04 51.21
N VAL A 4 -51.51 12.89 50.29
CA VAL A 4 -50.77 14.14 50.04
C VAL A 4 -49.55 14.39 50.94
N GLY A 5 -48.41 14.68 50.28
CA GLY A 5 -47.22 15.26 50.87
C GLY A 5 -46.31 15.86 49.81
N THR A 6 -46.54 17.11 49.49
CA THR A 6 -45.66 18.06 48.74
C THR A 6 -44.65 18.68 49.69
N VAL A 7 -43.39 18.89 49.29
CA VAL A 7 -42.45 19.96 49.67
C VAL A 7 -41.28 19.93 48.68
N SER A 8 -41.05 20.88 47.85
CA SER A 8 -40.54 22.23 47.88
C SER A 8 -39.07 22.38 47.53
N ARG A 9 -38.86 23.17 46.53
CA ARG A 9 -37.71 23.85 45.93
C ARG A 9 -36.52 24.13 46.84
N GLY A 10 -35.32 23.96 46.29
CA GLY A 10 -34.08 24.53 46.77
C GLY A 10 -33.09 24.75 45.64
N LEU A 11 -33.05 25.95 45.11
CA LEU A 11 -32.08 26.43 44.13
C LEU A 11 -30.78 26.77 44.88
N LEU A 12 -29.65 26.10 44.57
CA LEU A 12 -28.34 26.53 45.04
C LEU A 12 -27.45 26.84 43.83
N VAL A 13 -27.21 28.13 43.67
CA VAL A 13 -26.20 28.71 42.78
C VAL A 13 -24.86 28.62 43.49
N ALA A 14 -23.93 27.88 42.94
CA ALA A 14 -22.54 27.87 43.39
C ALA A 14 -21.67 28.60 42.36
N ILE A 15 -21.18 29.76 42.76
CA ILE A 15 -20.19 30.58 42.10
C ILE A 15 -18.83 29.84 42.27
N VAL A 16 -18.17 29.46 41.18
CA VAL A 16 -16.79 28.95 41.20
C VAL A 16 -15.86 30.08 40.79
N THR A 17 -15.09 30.54 41.75
CA THR A 17 -14.00 31.53 41.58
C THR A 17 -12.80 30.84 40.95
N LEU A 18 -12.32 31.37 39.82
CA LEU A 18 -11.06 30.96 39.20
C LEU A 18 -9.89 31.50 40.05
N LEU A 19 -9.08 30.56 40.58
CA LEU A 19 -7.75 30.86 41.08
C LEU A 19 -6.72 30.41 40.02
N VAL A 20 -6.04 31.39 39.43
CA VAL A 20 -4.85 31.18 38.58
C VAL A 20 -3.66 30.91 39.49
N GLY A 21 -3.19 29.69 39.56
CA GLY A 21 -1.97 29.30 40.23
C GLY A 21 -0.86 29.09 39.20
N ALA A 22 0.14 29.94 39.16
CA ALA A 22 1.37 29.78 38.40
C ALA A 22 2.23 28.71 39.09
N ALA A 23 2.39 27.56 38.46
CA ALA A 23 3.35 26.53 38.89
C ALA A 23 4.67 26.72 38.12
N THR A 24 5.68 27.18 38.83
CA THR A 24 7.06 27.22 38.36
C THR A 24 7.61 25.77 38.37
N VAL A 25 7.86 25.19 37.21
CA VAL A 25 8.53 23.89 37.09
C VAL A 25 10.04 24.11 37.06
N LEU A 26 10.71 23.69 38.10
CA LEU A 26 12.17 23.55 38.10
C LEU A 26 12.56 22.39 37.19
N ALA A 27 13.27 22.66 36.10
CA ALA A 27 13.87 21.64 35.26
C ALA A 27 15.13 21.10 35.96
N VAL A 28 15.09 19.84 36.35
CA VAL A 28 16.28 19.06 36.72
C VAL A 28 16.94 18.57 35.44
N THR A 29 18.07 19.12 35.08
CA THR A 29 18.94 18.64 33.99
C THR A 29 19.72 17.42 34.46
N SER A 30 19.27 16.23 34.06
CA SER A 30 20.12 15.02 34.06
C SER A 30 20.85 14.96 32.71
N GLY A 31 22.17 15.11 32.75
CA GLY A 31 23.05 14.97 31.60
C GLY A 31 23.02 13.51 31.09
N GLY A 32 22.55 13.30 29.88
CA GLY A 32 22.69 12.08 29.11
C GLY A 32 23.20 12.46 27.73
N GLY A 33 24.33 11.85 27.34
CA GLY A 33 25.12 12.20 26.17
C GLY A 33 24.31 12.29 24.89
N ASP A 34 24.45 13.40 24.23
CA ASP A 34 23.92 13.71 22.91
C ASP A 34 24.77 12.96 21.86
N GLU A 35 24.33 11.75 21.49
CA GLU A 35 24.81 11.17 20.25
C GLU A 35 24.17 11.96 19.10
N GLY A 36 24.94 12.93 18.60
CA GLY A 36 24.61 13.78 17.46
C GLY A 36 24.22 12.96 16.21
N GLY A 37 22.96 12.57 16.14
CA GLY A 37 22.38 12.01 14.95
C GLY A 37 22.32 13.06 13.86
N VAL A 38 23.23 12.98 12.87
CA VAL A 38 23.20 13.80 11.66
C VAL A 38 21.77 13.69 11.07
N PRO A 39 21.00 14.79 11.00
CA PRO A 39 19.69 14.75 10.37
C PRO A 39 19.87 14.35 8.92
N ALA A 40 19.10 13.34 8.46
CA ALA A 40 19.08 12.99 7.05
C ALA A 40 18.84 14.27 6.22
N PRO A 41 19.55 14.48 5.12
CA PRO A 41 19.47 15.71 4.35
C PRO A 41 17.99 15.96 3.99
N ARG A 42 17.49 17.09 4.44
CA ARG A 42 16.19 17.62 4.05
C ARG A 42 16.33 18.09 2.60
N ALA A 43 16.16 17.16 1.65
CA ALA A 43 16.08 17.54 0.25
C ALA A 43 14.91 18.52 0.11
N ALA A 44 15.19 19.73 -0.36
CA ALA A 44 14.14 20.65 -0.76
C ALA A 44 13.21 19.93 -1.74
N ALA A 45 11.89 20.10 -1.59
CA ALA A 45 10.90 19.50 -2.49
C ALA A 45 11.13 20.00 -3.91
N THR A 46 11.94 19.27 -4.68
CA THR A 46 12.41 19.71 -6.00
C THR A 46 11.37 19.50 -7.10
N GLY A 47 10.23 18.87 -6.75
CA GLY A 47 9.18 18.54 -7.72
C GLY A 47 9.63 17.60 -8.85
N LYS A 48 10.77 16.93 -8.71
CA LYS A 48 11.34 16.00 -9.71
C LYS A 48 11.65 14.65 -9.07
N TRP A 49 11.47 13.58 -9.83
CA TRP A 49 11.90 12.25 -9.44
C TRP A 49 13.44 12.16 -9.40
N GLN A 50 13.96 11.54 -8.37
CA GLN A 50 15.39 11.36 -8.12
C GLN A 50 15.71 9.88 -8.01
N ALA A 51 16.81 9.45 -8.64
CA ALA A 51 17.29 8.07 -8.57
C ALA A 51 17.95 7.78 -7.22
N LEU A 52 17.85 6.53 -6.78
CA LEU A 52 18.49 5.96 -5.61
C LEU A 52 19.39 4.78 -6.02
N ALA A 53 20.11 4.20 -5.06
CA ALA A 53 20.92 3.01 -5.33
C ALA A 53 20.04 1.88 -5.87
N PRO A 54 20.35 1.34 -7.07
CA PRO A 54 19.50 0.35 -7.72
C PRO A 54 19.45 -0.97 -6.93
N ALA A 55 18.37 -1.73 -7.07
CA ALA A 55 18.19 -3.05 -6.47
C ALA A 55 19.28 -4.03 -6.94
N THR A 56 19.48 -5.12 -6.19
CA THR A 56 20.47 -6.13 -6.61
C THR A 56 19.94 -7.04 -7.71
N LEU A 57 18.60 -7.14 -7.83
CA LEU A 57 17.92 -7.89 -8.88
C LEU A 57 17.22 -6.95 -9.87
N GLU A 58 17.14 -7.41 -11.12
CA GLU A 58 16.28 -6.79 -12.13
C GLU A 58 14.99 -7.58 -12.22
N ARG A 59 13.87 -6.97 -11.80
CA ARG A 59 12.57 -7.63 -11.71
C ARG A 59 11.43 -6.80 -12.27
N THR A 60 10.35 -7.50 -12.60
CA THR A 60 9.04 -6.94 -12.93
C THR A 60 7.93 -7.74 -12.26
N GLU A 61 6.72 -7.21 -12.18
CA GLU A 61 5.56 -7.82 -11.53
C GLU A 61 5.82 -8.18 -10.06
N VAL A 62 6.48 -7.25 -9.38
CA VAL A 62 6.86 -7.36 -7.96
C VAL A 62 5.77 -6.82 -7.05
N ALA A 63 5.84 -7.18 -5.77
CA ALA A 63 5.11 -6.50 -4.71
C ALA A 63 6.06 -5.77 -3.77
N ALA A 64 5.64 -4.62 -3.24
CA ALA A 64 6.42 -3.88 -2.28
C ALA A 64 5.57 -3.41 -1.09
N ALA A 65 6.19 -3.32 0.09
CA ALA A 65 5.61 -2.69 1.27
C ALA A 65 6.70 -2.10 2.18
N ARG A 66 6.34 -1.09 2.96
CA ARG A 66 7.26 -0.42 3.89
C ARG A 66 7.02 -0.89 5.33
N ILE A 67 8.11 -1.21 6.03
CA ILE A 67 8.12 -1.47 7.48
C ILE A 67 9.18 -0.55 8.11
N GLY A 68 8.74 0.39 8.94
CA GLY A 68 9.64 1.38 9.50
C GLY A 68 10.37 2.20 8.42
N ARG A 69 11.69 2.18 8.42
CA ARG A 69 12.55 2.85 7.42
C ARG A 69 12.99 1.93 6.28
N HIS A 70 12.41 0.75 6.14
CA HIS A 70 12.81 -0.23 5.14
C HIS A 70 11.69 -0.46 4.14
N LEU A 71 12.05 -0.55 2.86
CA LEU A 71 11.18 -1.03 1.79
C LEU A 71 11.50 -2.49 1.54
N TYR A 72 10.48 -3.33 1.49
CA TYR A 72 10.60 -4.76 1.18
C TYR A 72 10.01 -5.00 -0.19
N VAL A 73 10.76 -5.69 -1.05
CA VAL A 73 10.36 -6.01 -2.42
C VAL A 73 10.44 -7.52 -2.62
N VAL A 74 9.34 -8.10 -3.07
CA VAL A 74 9.17 -9.55 -3.04
C VAL A 74 8.57 -10.10 -4.32
N GLY A 75 9.07 -11.25 -4.75
CA GLY A 75 8.56 -12.01 -5.90
C GLY A 75 8.83 -11.33 -7.24
N GLY A 76 7.91 -11.51 -8.18
CA GLY A 76 7.99 -11.03 -9.55
C GLY A 76 8.65 -12.04 -10.49
N PHE A 77 8.94 -11.58 -11.70
CA PHE A 77 9.84 -12.25 -12.64
C PHE A 77 11.24 -11.65 -12.52
N GLU A 78 12.27 -12.47 -12.58
CA GLU A 78 13.67 -12.05 -12.51
C GLU A 78 14.33 -12.16 -13.89
N ARG A 79 15.05 -11.13 -14.33
CA ARG A 79 15.69 -11.06 -15.66
C ARG A 79 16.65 -12.21 -15.92
N ARG A 80 17.52 -12.54 -14.96
CA ARG A 80 18.58 -13.53 -15.15
C ARG A 80 18.03 -14.91 -15.56
N SER A 81 16.93 -15.32 -14.94
CA SER A 81 16.27 -16.60 -15.23
C SER A 81 15.14 -16.49 -16.24
N GLY A 82 14.54 -15.29 -16.40
CA GLY A 82 13.29 -15.06 -17.09
C GLY A 82 12.09 -15.74 -16.41
N LEU A 83 12.23 -16.15 -15.14
CA LEU A 83 11.24 -16.95 -14.42
C LEU A 83 10.72 -16.26 -13.18
N THR A 84 9.61 -16.78 -12.67
CA THR A 84 9.05 -16.43 -11.38
C THR A 84 10.07 -16.67 -10.27
N THR A 85 10.28 -15.66 -9.42
CA THR A 85 11.24 -15.72 -8.32
C THR A 85 10.56 -15.72 -6.95
N ALA A 86 11.25 -16.31 -5.96
CA ALA A 86 10.86 -16.26 -4.54
C ALA A 86 11.65 -15.18 -3.77
N ALA A 87 12.46 -14.40 -4.44
CA ALA A 87 13.39 -13.46 -3.82
C ALA A 87 12.69 -12.41 -2.98
N LEU A 88 13.29 -12.08 -1.84
CA LEU A 88 12.96 -10.95 -0.98
C LEU A 88 14.19 -10.07 -0.83
N GLU A 89 14.06 -8.79 -1.14
CA GLU A 89 15.06 -7.78 -0.91
C GLU A 89 14.53 -6.68 0.01
N ARG A 90 15.44 -6.06 0.73
CA ARG A 90 15.17 -4.94 1.62
C ARG A 90 16.06 -3.76 1.26
N TYR A 91 15.44 -2.61 1.04
CA TYR A 91 16.12 -1.33 0.88
C TYR A 91 16.09 -0.54 2.19
N ASP A 92 17.27 -0.09 2.69
CA ASP A 92 17.39 0.82 3.84
C ASP A 92 17.39 2.27 3.32
N ILE A 93 16.31 3.00 3.63
CA ILE A 93 16.10 4.38 3.18
C ILE A 93 17.21 5.34 3.69
N ARG A 94 17.74 5.10 4.87
CA ARG A 94 18.80 5.98 5.44
C ARG A 94 20.17 5.70 4.83
N ARG A 95 20.48 4.42 4.61
CA ARG A 95 21.78 3.98 4.08
C ARG A 95 21.85 3.99 2.56
N ASN A 96 20.73 4.18 1.89
CA ASN A 96 20.59 4.06 0.43
C ASN A 96 21.23 2.77 -0.08
N SER A 97 20.90 1.64 0.55
CA SER A 97 21.52 0.35 0.26
C SER A 97 20.54 -0.81 0.34
N TRP A 98 20.84 -1.87 -0.41
CA TRP A 98 20.04 -3.07 -0.49
C TRP A 98 20.67 -4.23 0.25
N SER A 99 19.84 -5.13 0.75
CA SER A 99 20.23 -6.43 1.30
C SER A 99 19.24 -7.52 0.89
N ARG A 100 19.76 -8.71 0.60
CA ARG A 100 18.94 -9.90 0.39
C ARG A 100 18.53 -10.50 1.73
N LEU A 101 17.33 -11.02 1.76
CA LEU A 101 16.74 -11.68 2.93
C LEU A 101 16.28 -13.10 2.53
N ARG A 102 15.81 -13.86 3.49
CA ARG A 102 15.29 -15.21 3.24
C ARG A 102 14.16 -15.18 2.21
N SER A 103 14.34 -15.91 1.14
CA SER A 103 13.36 -16.07 0.07
C SER A 103 12.05 -16.67 0.59
N MET A 104 10.94 -16.36 -0.09
CA MET A 104 9.65 -17.02 0.15
C MET A 104 9.75 -18.54 -0.02
N PRO A 105 8.90 -19.33 0.63
CA PRO A 105 8.87 -20.79 0.42
C PRO A 105 8.35 -21.20 -0.97
N VAL A 106 7.89 -20.26 -1.78
CA VAL A 106 7.39 -20.47 -3.14
C VAL A 106 7.61 -19.20 -3.97
N GLY A 107 8.00 -19.37 -5.23
CA GLY A 107 8.04 -18.26 -6.19
C GLY A 107 6.64 -17.75 -6.53
N LEU A 108 6.47 -16.44 -6.57
CA LEU A 108 5.22 -15.77 -6.92
C LEU A 108 5.51 -14.60 -7.85
N ASN A 109 4.87 -14.54 -9.01
CA ASN A 109 4.78 -13.34 -9.82
C ASN A 109 3.40 -12.70 -9.69
N HIS A 110 3.27 -11.39 -9.89
CA HIS A 110 2.06 -10.62 -9.64
C HIS A 110 1.44 -10.83 -8.22
N PRO A 111 2.25 -11.09 -7.17
CA PRO A 111 1.70 -11.09 -5.82
C PRO A 111 1.34 -9.67 -5.40
N THR A 112 0.72 -9.54 -4.24
CA THR A 112 0.56 -8.24 -3.58
C THR A 112 1.06 -8.31 -2.15
N ALA A 113 1.54 -7.18 -1.62
CA ALA A 113 2.11 -7.11 -0.29
C ALA A 113 1.56 -5.95 0.53
N ALA A 114 1.46 -6.16 1.83
CA ALA A 114 1.10 -5.13 2.79
C ALA A 114 1.85 -5.35 4.11
N ALA A 115 2.10 -4.27 4.84
CA ALA A 115 2.73 -4.32 6.15
C ALA A 115 1.70 -4.19 7.26
N TYR A 116 1.87 -4.97 8.33
CA TYR A 116 1.05 -4.86 9.53
C TYR A 116 1.85 -5.30 10.77
N ARG A 117 1.87 -4.45 11.81
CA ARG A 117 2.57 -4.70 13.09
C ARG A 117 4.01 -5.20 12.89
N GLY A 118 4.76 -4.53 12.00
CA GLY A 118 6.18 -4.82 11.75
C GLY A 118 6.45 -6.09 10.94
N LYS A 119 5.43 -6.72 10.35
CA LYS A 119 5.56 -7.90 9.49
C LYS A 119 5.08 -7.60 8.08
N LEU A 120 5.66 -8.33 7.10
CA LEU A 120 5.26 -8.29 5.69
C LEU A 120 4.28 -9.43 5.40
N TYR A 121 3.13 -9.09 4.85
CA TYR A 121 2.11 -10.04 4.40
C TYR A 121 2.09 -10.06 2.89
N VAL A 122 2.21 -11.24 2.29
CA VAL A 122 2.18 -11.45 0.84
C VAL A 122 1.01 -12.37 0.50
N HIS A 123 0.15 -11.91 -0.40
CA HIS A 123 -1.06 -12.65 -0.77
C HIS A 123 -1.17 -12.84 -2.27
N GLY A 124 -1.65 -14.03 -2.66
CA GLY A 124 -1.96 -14.35 -4.04
C GLY A 124 -0.73 -14.43 -4.95
N GLY A 125 -0.90 -14.05 -6.22
CA GLY A 125 0.09 -14.18 -7.26
C GLY A 125 -0.03 -15.50 -8.02
N TYR A 126 0.73 -15.63 -9.12
CA TYR A 126 0.84 -16.85 -9.90
C TYR A 126 2.06 -17.66 -9.44
N THR A 127 1.90 -18.99 -9.34
CA THR A 127 2.97 -19.92 -8.91
C THR A 127 3.74 -20.56 -10.07
N GLY A 128 3.25 -20.41 -11.29
CA GLY A 128 3.88 -20.98 -12.48
C GLY A 128 5.22 -20.33 -12.78
N ARG A 129 6.14 -21.11 -13.37
CA ARG A 129 7.49 -20.62 -13.71
C ARG A 129 7.43 -19.37 -14.61
N ARG A 130 6.56 -19.38 -15.61
CA ARG A 130 6.36 -18.27 -16.56
C ARG A 130 4.89 -18.12 -17.01
N ASP A 131 3.98 -18.85 -16.39
CA ASP A 131 2.59 -18.88 -16.77
C ASP A 131 1.76 -17.94 -15.87
N LEU A 132 0.64 -17.45 -16.38
CA LEU A 132 -0.29 -16.55 -15.71
C LEU A 132 -1.63 -17.23 -15.40
N SER A 133 -1.68 -18.57 -15.38
CA SER A 133 -2.92 -19.34 -15.14
C SER A 133 -3.02 -19.91 -13.72
N SER A 134 -1.90 -20.05 -13.01
CA SER A 134 -1.77 -20.74 -11.72
C SER A 134 -1.93 -19.79 -10.51
N ALA A 135 -2.98 -18.94 -10.54
CA ALA A 135 -3.26 -18.03 -9.42
C ALA A 135 -3.46 -18.81 -8.10
N THR A 136 -2.92 -18.29 -7.00
CA THR A 136 -3.01 -18.89 -5.67
C THR A 136 -3.83 -18.04 -4.70
N ALA A 137 -4.36 -18.68 -3.66
CA ALA A 137 -5.05 -18.04 -2.54
C ALA A 137 -4.15 -17.92 -1.28
N ARG A 138 -2.85 -18.24 -1.41
CA ARG A 138 -1.92 -18.28 -0.26
C ARG A 138 -1.77 -16.92 0.38
N LEU A 139 -1.71 -16.93 1.73
CA LEU A 139 -1.26 -15.81 2.53
C LEU A 139 0.02 -16.22 3.26
N LEU A 140 1.10 -15.52 2.98
CA LEU A 140 2.40 -15.71 3.61
C LEU A 140 2.67 -14.52 4.52
N VAL A 141 3.36 -14.74 5.63
CA VAL A 141 3.85 -13.69 6.50
C VAL A 141 5.36 -13.86 6.72
N TYR A 142 6.08 -12.76 6.56
CA TYR A 142 7.50 -12.66 6.88
C TYR A 142 7.71 -11.82 8.13
N ASP A 143 8.50 -12.34 9.07
CA ASP A 143 8.92 -11.62 10.27
C ASP A 143 10.39 -11.16 10.11
N PRO A 144 10.65 -9.86 9.93
CA PRO A 144 12.00 -9.36 9.77
C PRO A 144 12.91 -9.50 10.98
N ARG A 145 12.36 -9.74 12.17
CA ARG A 145 13.14 -9.85 13.42
C ARG A 145 13.96 -11.13 13.47
N ASN A 146 13.44 -12.19 12.87
CA ASN A 146 14.08 -13.51 12.88
C ASN A 146 14.30 -14.08 11.48
N ASP A 147 14.10 -13.27 10.42
CA ASP A 147 14.26 -13.65 9.02
C ASP A 147 13.49 -14.96 8.66
N ARG A 148 12.22 -15.04 9.05
CA ARG A 148 11.40 -16.26 8.85
C ARG A 148 10.07 -16.00 8.19
N TRP A 149 9.68 -16.96 7.35
CA TRP A 149 8.37 -17.05 6.73
C TRP A 149 7.47 -18.04 7.43
N ALA A 150 6.17 -17.74 7.46
CA ALA A 150 5.12 -18.66 7.88
C ALA A 150 3.92 -18.58 6.92
N ARG A 151 3.14 -19.66 6.87
CA ARG A 151 1.87 -19.70 6.14
C ARG A 151 0.73 -19.33 7.09
N LEU A 152 -0.23 -18.57 6.57
CA LEU A 152 -1.48 -18.25 7.24
C LEU A 152 -2.64 -18.88 6.49
N PRO A 153 -3.85 -18.92 7.06
CA PRO A 153 -5.04 -19.41 6.35
C PRO A 153 -5.20 -18.75 4.99
N SER A 154 -5.36 -19.55 3.95
CA SER A 154 -5.59 -19.09 2.60
C SER A 154 -6.97 -18.45 2.43
N SER A 155 -7.11 -17.49 1.51
CA SER A 155 -8.41 -16.98 1.07
C SER A 155 -9.20 -18.05 0.32
N SER A 156 -10.50 -17.83 0.09
CA SER A 156 -11.32 -18.79 -0.66
C SER A 156 -11.19 -18.63 -2.18
N VAL A 157 -10.74 -17.46 -2.65
CA VAL A 157 -10.62 -17.14 -4.07
C VAL A 157 -9.14 -16.96 -4.43
N PRO A 158 -8.56 -17.87 -5.24
CA PRO A 158 -7.23 -17.63 -5.83
C PRO A 158 -7.25 -16.36 -6.67
N ARG A 159 -6.19 -15.54 -6.57
CA ARG A 159 -6.07 -14.30 -7.33
C ARG A 159 -4.63 -13.84 -7.51
N ALA A 160 -4.35 -13.17 -8.62
CA ALA A 160 -3.10 -12.50 -8.90
C ALA A 160 -3.36 -11.09 -9.46
N ALA A 161 -2.38 -10.21 -9.49
CA ALA A 161 -2.50 -8.85 -10.02
C ALA A 161 -3.69 -8.08 -9.42
N HIS A 162 -3.92 -8.22 -8.12
CA HIS A 162 -5.08 -7.70 -7.39
C HIS A 162 -4.71 -6.54 -6.47
N ALA A 163 -5.70 -5.88 -5.91
CA ALA A 163 -5.54 -4.85 -4.89
C ALA A 163 -5.44 -5.46 -3.49
N LEU A 164 -4.48 -4.99 -2.68
CA LEU A 164 -4.30 -5.41 -1.30
C LEU A 164 -3.96 -4.22 -0.40
N ALA A 165 -4.59 -4.11 0.76
CA ALA A 165 -4.17 -3.16 1.79
C ALA A 165 -4.67 -3.58 3.18
N VAL A 166 -4.02 -3.04 4.22
CA VAL A 166 -4.47 -3.17 5.61
C VAL A 166 -5.21 -1.91 6.04
N VAL A 167 -6.44 -2.06 6.54
CA VAL A 167 -7.20 -0.98 7.19
C VAL A 167 -7.58 -1.44 8.60
N GLY A 168 -7.11 -0.73 9.60
CA GLY A 168 -7.24 -1.15 11.00
C GLY A 168 -6.59 -2.51 11.25
N GLU A 169 -7.35 -3.44 11.78
CA GLU A 169 -6.90 -4.81 12.09
C GLU A 169 -7.35 -5.85 11.03
N ARG A 170 -7.49 -5.43 9.77
CA ARG A 170 -7.93 -6.31 8.68
C ARG A 170 -7.16 -6.08 7.40
N LEU A 171 -6.88 -7.18 6.70
CA LEU A 171 -6.29 -7.18 5.35
C LEU A 171 -7.41 -7.36 4.32
N TYR A 172 -7.45 -6.51 3.33
CA TYR A 172 -8.47 -6.47 2.28
C TYR A 172 -7.84 -6.85 0.96
N ALA A 173 -8.42 -7.85 0.26
CA ALA A 173 -7.98 -8.31 -1.06
C ALA A 173 -9.15 -8.22 -2.04
N ALA A 174 -9.02 -7.41 -3.10
CA ALA A 174 -10.11 -7.17 -4.06
C ALA A 174 -9.64 -7.20 -5.51
N GLY A 175 -10.53 -7.62 -6.42
CA GLY A 175 -10.20 -7.73 -7.84
C GLY A 175 -9.17 -8.80 -8.13
N GLY A 176 -8.38 -8.59 -9.20
CA GLY A 176 -7.39 -9.54 -9.69
C GLY A 176 -7.93 -10.47 -10.75
N ASN A 177 -7.13 -11.47 -11.10
CA ASN A 177 -7.43 -12.46 -12.11
C ASN A 177 -7.15 -13.89 -11.61
N ASN A 178 -7.87 -14.85 -12.15
CA ASN A 178 -7.61 -16.28 -12.03
C ASN A 178 -8.08 -17.01 -13.29
N ARG A 179 -8.11 -18.35 -13.26
CA ARG A 179 -8.57 -19.15 -14.41
C ARG A 179 -10.00 -18.80 -14.91
N SER A 180 -10.86 -18.25 -14.03
CA SER A 180 -12.20 -17.81 -14.40
C SER A 180 -12.23 -16.38 -14.96
N GLY A 181 -11.08 -15.72 -15.10
CA GLY A 181 -10.95 -14.36 -15.58
C GLY A 181 -10.92 -13.31 -14.48
N GLY A 182 -11.16 -12.05 -14.85
CA GLY A 182 -11.12 -10.91 -13.94
C GLY A 182 -12.17 -10.98 -12.84
N LEU A 183 -11.81 -10.53 -11.64
CA LEU A 183 -12.59 -10.65 -10.43
C LEU A 183 -13.20 -9.31 -9.97
N ARG A 184 -14.36 -9.39 -9.31
CA ARG A 184 -14.99 -8.30 -8.55
C ARG A 184 -15.08 -8.60 -7.05
N SER A 185 -14.67 -9.79 -6.63
CA SER A 185 -14.80 -10.22 -5.24
C SER A 185 -13.87 -9.44 -4.31
N LEU A 186 -14.35 -9.18 -3.10
CA LEU A 186 -13.59 -8.71 -1.95
C LEU A 186 -13.54 -9.82 -0.91
N GLU A 187 -12.36 -10.11 -0.39
CA GLU A 187 -12.16 -10.94 0.79
C GLU A 187 -11.39 -10.14 1.86
N VAL A 188 -11.71 -10.42 3.10
CA VAL A 188 -11.21 -9.69 4.26
C VAL A 188 -10.64 -10.68 5.26
N TYR A 189 -9.34 -10.59 5.56
CA TYR A 189 -8.68 -11.37 6.60
C TYR A 189 -8.68 -10.59 7.92
N ASP A 190 -9.25 -11.17 8.96
CA ASP A 190 -9.26 -10.62 10.31
C ASP A 190 -8.02 -11.17 11.05
N PHE A 191 -7.07 -10.28 11.39
CA PHE A 191 -5.81 -10.66 12.03
C PHE A 191 -6.01 -11.27 13.43
N LYS A 192 -7.02 -10.80 14.17
CA LYS A 192 -7.33 -11.32 15.51
C LYS A 192 -7.96 -12.71 15.44
N ARG A 193 -8.94 -12.88 14.52
CA ARG A 193 -9.64 -14.17 14.36
C ARG A 193 -8.90 -15.16 13.45
N ARG A 194 -7.87 -14.70 12.74
CA ARG A 194 -7.07 -15.47 11.78
C ARG A 194 -7.90 -16.19 10.72
N ARG A 195 -8.94 -15.54 10.22
CA ARG A 195 -9.85 -16.10 9.20
C ARG A 195 -10.26 -15.08 8.16
N TRP A 196 -10.56 -15.61 6.98
CA TRP A 196 -11.11 -14.84 5.87
C TRP A 196 -12.64 -14.79 5.94
N SER A 197 -13.20 -13.72 5.40
CA SER A 197 -14.65 -13.55 5.16
C SER A 197 -14.87 -12.81 3.84
N ARG A 198 -16.03 -13.01 3.22
CA ARG A 198 -16.40 -12.28 2.00
C ARG A 198 -16.93 -10.89 2.35
N GLY A 199 -16.58 -9.91 1.50
CA GLY A 199 -17.11 -8.55 1.53
C GLY A 199 -17.98 -8.24 0.32
N ALA A 200 -18.50 -7.01 0.26
CA ALA A 200 -19.26 -6.52 -0.89
C ALA A 200 -18.37 -6.48 -2.15
N ARG A 201 -18.92 -6.88 -3.29
CA ARG A 201 -18.19 -6.89 -4.58
C ARG A 201 -17.92 -5.45 -5.04
N LEU A 202 -16.82 -5.25 -5.76
CA LEU A 202 -16.50 -3.99 -6.46
C LEU A 202 -17.70 -3.51 -7.28
N ARG A 203 -17.93 -2.20 -7.30
CA ARG A 203 -19.00 -1.58 -8.12
C ARG A 203 -18.57 -1.42 -9.58
N GLY A 204 -17.30 -1.11 -9.79
CA GLY A 204 -16.70 -1.03 -11.11
C GLY A 204 -16.52 -2.41 -11.77
N PRO A 205 -15.95 -2.46 -12.99
CA PRO A 205 -15.76 -3.69 -13.74
C PRO A 205 -14.85 -4.69 -13.02
N ALA A 206 -15.00 -5.97 -13.37
CA ALA A 206 -14.03 -6.99 -13.02
C ALA A 206 -12.69 -6.65 -13.70
N ARG A 207 -11.58 -6.70 -12.95
CA ARG A 207 -10.29 -6.24 -13.43
C ARG A 207 -9.11 -6.80 -12.65
N ASP A 208 -8.01 -6.88 -13.33
CA ASP A 208 -6.69 -7.22 -12.79
C ASP A 208 -5.68 -6.09 -13.04
N HIS A 209 -4.41 -6.31 -12.72
CA HIS A 209 -3.34 -5.29 -12.79
C HIS A 209 -3.75 -3.97 -12.15
N THR A 210 -4.58 -4.08 -11.11
CA THR A 210 -5.07 -3.00 -10.28
C THR A 210 -4.18 -2.85 -9.04
N THR A 211 -4.24 -1.70 -8.39
CA THR A 211 -3.50 -1.46 -7.15
C THR A 211 -4.44 -1.19 -6.00
N GLY A 212 -3.98 -1.49 -4.78
CA GLY A 212 -4.71 -1.25 -3.55
C GLY A 212 -3.91 -0.42 -2.55
N VAL A 213 -4.57 0.52 -1.89
CA VAL A 213 -3.95 1.34 -0.85
C VAL A 213 -4.94 1.70 0.26
N ALA A 214 -4.45 1.80 1.48
CA ALA A 214 -5.22 2.28 2.62
C ALA A 214 -4.93 3.77 2.89
N ALA A 215 -5.97 4.59 2.97
CA ALA A 215 -5.86 6.00 3.33
C ALA A 215 -7.13 6.48 4.04
N GLY A 216 -6.99 7.27 5.09
CA GLY A 216 -8.13 7.88 5.81
C GLY A 216 -9.18 6.89 6.31
N GLY A 217 -8.78 5.67 6.67
CA GLY A 217 -9.70 4.61 7.13
C GLY A 217 -10.45 3.87 6.01
N PHE A 218 -10.10 4.10 4.74
CA PHE A 218 -10.70 3.44 3.58
C PHE A 218 -9.69 2.54 2.87
N PHE A 219 -10.20 1.51 2.19
CA PHE A 219 -9.44 0.72 1.23
C PHE A 219 -9.79 1.19 -0.19
N TYR A 220 -8.81 1.69 -0.92
CA TYR A 220 -8.95 2.16 -2.31
C TYR A 220 -8.52 1.06 -3.27
N VAL A 221 -9.27 0.92 -4.38
CA VAL A 221 -8.94 0.06 -5.53
C VAL A 221 -8.99 0.91 -6.79
N LEU A 222 -7.87 0.99 -7.48
CA LEU A 222 -7.64 2.01 -8.49
C LEU A 222 -7.23 1.39 -9.82
N ALA A 223 -7.80 1.91 -10.90
CA ALA A 223 -7.50 1.55 -12.28
C ALA A 223 -7.53 0.03 -12.52
N GLY A 224 -6.59 -0.51 -13.30
CA GLY A 224 -6.52 -1.91 -13.69
C GLY A 224 -6.98 -2.12 -15.13
N ARG A 225 -6.97 -3.38 -15.56
CA ARG A 225 -7.35 -3.75 -16.95
C ARG A 225 -8.20 -5.02 -17.01
N ARG A 226 -8.82 -5.25 -18.16
CA ARG A 226 -9.47 -6.51 -18.52
C ARG A 226 -9.42 -6.67 -20.03
N GLY A 227 -8.95 -7.83 -20.52
CA GLY A 227 -8.88 -8.12 -21.95
C GLY A 227 -8.06 -7.09 -22.72
N GLY A 228 -6.93 -6.62 -22.18
CA GLY A 228 -6.08 -5.61 -22.78
C GLY A 228 -6.58 -4.15 -22.64
N ARG A 229 -7.84 -3.93 -22.20
CA ARG A 229 -8.38 -2.59 -22.00
C ARG A 229 -8.10 -2.07 -20.60
N ASN A 230 -7.40 -0.95 -20.51
CA ASN A 230 -7.16 -0.20 -19.28
C ASN A 230 -8.38 0.61 -18.83
N PHE A 231 -8.53 0.82 -17.52
CA PHE A 231 -9.60 1.60 -16.91
C PHE A 231 -9.08 2.83 -16.16
N THR A 232 -9.96 3.83 -16.02
CA THR A 232 -9.76 5.01 -15.17
C THR A 232 -10.52 4.90 -13.86
N VAL A 233 -11.21 3.80 -13.61
CA VAL A 233 -12.10 3.63 -12.47
C VAL A 233 -11.35 3.68 -11.15
N ALA A 234 -11.88 4.47 -10.22
CA ALA A 234 -11.40 4.55 -8.85
C ALA A 234 -12.58 4.30 -7.91
N GLU A 235 -12.38 3.46 -6.92
CA GLU A 235 -13.39 3.20 -5.91
C GLU A 235 -12.75 2.96 -4.54
N ARG A 236 -13.49 3.25 -3.48
CA ARG A 236 -13.04 2.99 -2.11
C ARG A 236 -14.08 2.21 -1.33
N TYR A 237 -13.60 1.32 -0.48
CA TYR A 237 -14.41 0.56 0.47
C TYR A 237 -14.37 1.21 1.84
N SER A 238 -15.55 1.40 2.42
CA SER A 238 -15.69 1.81 3.83
C SER A 238 -15.86 0.59 4.72
N PRO A 239 -14.88 0.22 5.56
CA PRO A 239 -15.03 -0.86 6.52
C PRO A 239 -16.19 -0.66 7.50
N ALA A 240 -16.40 0.58 7.96
CA ALA A 240 -17.47 0.92 8.89
C ALA A 240 -18.87 0.75 8.27
N ARG A 241 -19.03 1.15 6.99
CA ARG A 241 -20.31 1.05 6.26
C ARG A 241 -20.45 -0.24 5.45
N ARG A 242 -19.38 -1.04 5.35
CA ARG A 242 -19.29 -2.29 4.58
C ARG A 242 -19.74 -2.16 3.12
N ARG A 243 -19.46 -1.02 2.50
CA ARG A 243 -19.87 -0.71 1.11
C ARG A 243 -18.80 0.03 0.33
N TRP A 244 -18.85 -0.13 -0.99
CA TRP A 244 -18.03 0.60 -1.95
C TRP A 244 -18.67 1.92 -2.35
N GLU A 245 -17.83 2.90 -2.65
CA GLU A 245 -18.16 4.16 -3.27
C GLU A 245 -17.32 4.34 -4.52
N LEU A 246 -17.97 4.70 -5.65
CA LEU A 246 -17.26 5.15 -6.84
C LEU A 246 -16.74 6.56 -6.62
N LEU A 247 -15.51 6.79 -6.99
CA LEU A 247 -14.85 8.08 -6.93
C LEU A 247 -14.81 8.73 -8.32
N PRO A 248 -14.50 10.02 -8.44
CA PRO A 248 -14.16 10.62 -9.72
C PRO A 248 -13.11 9.77 -10.44
N SER A 249 -13.29 9.56 -11.75
CA SER A 249 -12.37 8.79 -12.57
C SER A 249 -10.98 9.42 -12.57
N MET A 250 -9.95 8.58 -12.63
CA MET A 250 -8.58 9.01 -12.90
C MET A 250 -8.50 9.65 -14.29
N ARG A 251 -7.50 10.46 -14.52
CA ARG A 251 -7.29 11.14 -15.79
C ARG A 251 -6.71 10.20 -16.87
N LYS A 252 -5.82 9.28 -16.44
CA LYS A 252 -5.16 8.30 -17.34
C LYS A 252 -5.63 6.88 -17.02
N ALA A 253 -6.11 6.17 -18.04
CA ALA A 253 -6.42 4.74 -17.94
C ALA A 253 -5.12 3.93 -17.89
N ARG A 254 -5.01 2.97 -16.97
CA ARG A 254 -3.76 2.24 -16.75
C ARG A 254 -3.93 0.87 -16.09
N GLY A 255 -3.02 -0.05 -16.39
CA GLY A 255 -2.86 -1.34 -15.71
C GLY A 255 -1.38 -1.61 -15.43
N GLY A 256 -1.05 -2.50 -14.49
CA GLY A 256 0.34 -2.78 -14.08
C GLY A 256 0.97 -1.66 -13.26
N ILE A 257 0.23 -1.10 -12.34
CA ILE A 257 0.47 0.16 -11.63
C ILE A 257 0.80 -0.04 -10.16
N ALA A 258 1.40 1.00 -9.57
CA ALA A 258 1.55 1.11 -8.12
C ALA A 258 0.75 2.29 -7.56
N SER A 259 0.45 2.21 -6.26
CA SER A 259 -0.12 3.31 -5.49
C SER A 259 0.43 3.36 -4.08
N THR A 260 0.39 4.53 -3.48
CA THR A 260 0.77 4.73 -2.07
C THR A 260 -0.03 5.86 -1.45
N ALA A 261 -0.13 5.85 -0.12
CA ALA A 261 -0.75 6.94 0.63
C ALA A 261 0.32 7.89 1.19
N VAL A 262 0.03 9.20 1.13
CA VAL A 262 0.89 10.25 1.68
C VAL A 262 0.11 11.14 2.64
N GLY A 263 0.76 12.11 3.23
CA GLY A 263 0.17 13.03 4.20
C GLY A 263 -1.20 13.57 3.80
N GLY A 264 -2.08 13.79 4.77
CA GLY A 264 -3.46 14.27 4.54
C GLY A 264 -4.42 13.21 3.94
N GLY A 265 -4.04 11.93 3.93
CA GLY A 265 -4.84 10.85 3.36
C GLY A 265 -4.91 10.89 1.83
N ARG A 266 -4.00 11.64 1.19
CA ARG A 266 -3.88 11.70 -0.28
C ARG A 266 -3.38 10.35 -0.81
N VAL A 267 -3.84 9.98 -2.00
CA VAL A 267 -3.46 8.72 -2.67
C VAL A 267 -2.75 9.05 -3.98
N VAL A 268 -1.53 8.57 -4.11
CA VAL A 268 -0.71 8.75 -5.33
C VAL A 268 -0.73 7.47 -6.13
N VAL A 269 -0.91 7.60 -7.45
CA VAL A 269 -0.89 6.50 -8.43
C VAL A 269 0.13 6.83 -9.51
N PHE A 270 0.92 5.85 -9.89
CA PHE A 270 2.01 6.02 -10.87
C PHE A 270 2.33 4.73 -11.61
N GLY A 271 3.02 4.88 -12.73
CA GLY A 271 3.39 3.77 -13.60
C GLY A 271 2.21 3.17 -14.36
N GLY A 272 2.47 2.00 -14.91
CA GLY A 272 1.56 1.24 -15.75
C GLY A 272 2.01 1.16 -17.19
N GLU A 273 1.25 0.38 -17.96
CA GLU A 273 1.52 0.16 -19.39
C GLU A 273 0.25 0.30 -20.23
N GLU A 274 0.46 0.64 -21.48
CA GLU A 274 -0.50 0.58 -22.58
C GLU A 274 0.20 0.01 -23.82
N SER A 275 -0.53 -0.26 -24.91
CA SER A 275 0.04 -0.89 -26.11
C SER A 275 1.24 -0.14 -26.71
N ARG A 276 1.31 1.18 -26.53
CA ARG A 276 2.34 2.05 -27.10
C ARG A 276 3.55 2.28 -26.19
N GLY A 277 3.49 1.94 -24.92
CA GLY A 277 4.57 2.21 -23.99
C GLY A 277 4.17 2.10 -22.52
N THR A 278 5.11 2.47 -21.66
CA THR A 278 4.87 2.66 -20.23
C THR A 278 4.40 4.07 -19.94
N ILE A 279 3.64 4.24 -18.87
CA ILE A 279 2.89 5.46 -18.55
C ILE A 279 3.72 6.35 -17.61
N PRO A 280 4.17 7.54 -18.04
CA PRO A 280 4.95 8.47 -17.22
C PRO A 280 4.11 9.25 -16.21
N GLU A 281 2.83 9.49 -16.51
CA GLU A 281 1.97 10.36 -15.73
C GLU A 281 1.77 9.83 -14.29
N VAL A 282 1.85 10.74 -13.34
CA VAL A 282 1.61 10.52 -11.92
C VAL A 282 0.41 11.33 -11.50
N GLU A 283 -0.50 10.70 -10.78
CA GLU A 283 -1.72 11.36 -10.32
C GLU A 283 -1.86 11.26 -8.80
N VAL A 284 -2.38 12.33 -8.18
CA VAL A 284 -2.76 12.33 -6.77
C VAL A 284 -4.24 12.60 -6.60
N TYR A 285 -4.91 11.74 -5.83
CA TYR A 285 -6.28 11.96 -5.37
C TYR A 285 -6.26 12.74 -4.07
N GLU A 286 -7.01 13.86 -4.02
CA GLU A 286 -7.22 14.71 -2.86
C GLU A 286 -8.62 14.40 -2.26
N PRO A 287 -8.74 13.58 -1.20
CA PRO A 287 -10.05 13.13 -0.70
C PRO A 287 -10.97 14.24 -0.23
N ARG A 288 -10.41 15.30 0.40
CA ARG A 288 -11.18 16.47 0.87
C ARG A 288 -11.80 17.25 -0.26
N ARG A 289 -11.12 17.30 -1.43
CA ARG A 289 -11.57 18.02 -2.63
C ARG A 289 -12.25 17.11 -3.65
N ARG A 290 -12.22 15.78 -3.40
CA ARG A 290 -12.77 14.74 -4.29
C ARG A 290 -12.32 14.88 -5.75
N ARG A 291 -11.03 15.17 -5.95
CA ARG A 291 -10.48 15.39 -7.31
C ARG A 291 -9.11 14.77 -7.48
N TRP A 292 -8.78 14.46 -8.72
CA TRP A 292 -7.45 14.06 -9.16
C TRP A 292 -6.67 15.28 -9.65
N ARG A 293 -5.38 15.27 -9.39
CA ARG A 293 -4.43 16.27 -9.85
C ARG A 293 -3.17 15.59 -10.38
N SER A 294 -2.55 16.15 -11.44
CA SER A 294 -1.27 15.67 -11.96
C SER A 294 -0.13 16.06 -11.01
N LEU A 295 0.86 15.21 -10.95
CA LEU A 295 2.16 15.40 -10.31
C LEU A 295 3.26 15.31 -11.37
N PRO A 296 4.52 15.66 -11.05
CA PRO A 296 5.64 15.47 -11.96
C PRO A 296 5.73 14.02 -12.46
N GLU A 297 5.91 13.86 -13.76
CA GLU A 297 6.03 12.57 -14.43
C GLU A 297 7.23 11.78 -13.92
N MET A 298 7.12 10.44 -13.97
CA MET A 298 8.21 9.53 -13.62
C MET A 298 9.42 9.79 -14.52
N ARG A 299 10.60 9.80 -13.94
CA ARG A 299 11.86 9.88 -14.68
C ARG A 299 12.05 8.66 -15.59
N THR A 300 11.73 7.48 -15.05
CA THR A 300 11.77 6.21 -15.78
C THR A 300 10.40 5.53 -15.66
N PRO A 301 9.49 5.75 -16.62
CA PRO A 301 8.17 5.10 -16.59
C PRO A 301 8.29 3.58 -16.61
N ARG A 302 7.51 2.89 -15.78
CA ARG A 302 7.56 1.43 -15.61
C ARG A 302 6.19 0.85 -15.29
N HIS A 303 6.02 -0.42 -15.61
CA HIS A 303 4.87 -1.22 -15.21
C HIS A 303 5.30 -2.39 -14.32
N GLY A 304 4.35 -3.07 -13.66
CA GLY A 304 4.65 -4.20 -12.79
C GLY A 304 5.62 -3.85 -11.65
N LEU A 305 5.57 -2.61 -11.21
CA LEU A 305 6.47 -2.00 -10.23
C LEU A 305 5.90 -2.05 -8.82
N GLY A 306 6.78 -1.95 -7.82
CA GLY A 306 6.42 -1.74 -6.44
C GLY A 306 6.21 -0.26 -6.10
N GLY A 307 5.32 0.01 -5.15
CA GLY A 307 5.08 1.35 -4.62
C GLY A 307 5.08 1.39 -3.10
N ALA A 308 5.68 2.44 -2.54
CA ALA A 308 5.69 2.69 -1.11
C ALA A 308 5.84 4.18 -0.81
N SER A 309 5.65 4.59 0.45
CA SER A 309 5.90 5.96 0.90
C SER A 309 6.44 6.03 2.32
N LEU A 310 7.16 7.11 2.62
CA LEU A 310 7.55 7.52 3.96
C LEU A 310 7.24 9.01 4.12
N GLY A 311 6.25 9.34 4.94
CA GLY A 311 5.72 10.70 5.01
C GLY A 311 5.15 11.13 3.65
N ASN A 312 5.67 12.23 3.10
CA ASN A 312 5.30 12.73 1.77
C ASN A 312 6.24 12.26 0.65
N ARG A 313 7.23 11.40 0.95
CA ARG A 313 8.11 10.81 -0.06
C ARG A 313 7.50 9.55 -0.64
N VAL A 314 7.33 9.53 -1.97
CA VAL A 314 6.84 8.39 -2.76
C VAL A 314 8.03 7.67 -3.37
N TYR A 315 8.02 6.34 -3.36
CA TYR A 315 9.04 5.48 -3.98
C TYR A 315 8.43 4.64 -5.08
N ALA A 316 9.05 4.63 -6.27
CA ALA A 316 8.78 3.72 -7.38
C ALA A 316 9.94 2.73 -7.49
N ILE A 317 9.64 1.43 -7.46
CA ILE A 317 10.64 0.39 -7.20
C ILE A 317 10.55 -0.69 -8.25
N GLU A 318 11.66 -0.95 -8.97
CA GLU A 318 11.77 -1.98 -10.03
C GLU A 318 10.68 -1.85 -11.10
N GLY A 319 10.31 -2.94 -11.78
CA GLY A 319 9.32 -2.96 -12.85
C GLY A 319 9.93 -2.92 -14.24
N GLY A 320 9.10 -3.13 -15.27
CA GLY A 320 9.49 -3.12 -16.67
C GLY A 320 9.47 -1.73 -17.30
N PRO A 321 10.56 -1.26 -17.94
CA PRO A 321 10.60 0.07 -18.60
C PRO A 321 9.93 0.08 -19.99
N ARG A 322 9.44 -1.07 -20.45
CA ARG A 322 8.67 -1.24 -21.71
C ARG A 322 7.53 -2.23 -21.44
N PRO A 323 6.42 -2.16 -22.19
CA PRO A 323 5.32 -3.12 -22.04
C PRO A 323 5.76 -4.58 -22.16
N GLY A 324 5.07 -5.46 -21.41
CA GLY A 324 5.32 -6.88 -21.44
C GLY A 324 6.52 -7.34 -20.61
N PHE A 325 7.34 -8.25 -21.12
CA PHE A 325 8.35 -8.99 -20.35
C PHE A 325 9.69 -8.26 -20.30
N HIS A 326 9.69 -7.05 -19.69
CA HIS A 326 10.89 -6.25 -19.47
C HIS A 326 11.14 -6.04 -17.99
N PHE A 327 12.38 -5.72 -17.61
CA PHE A 327 12.86 -5.73 -16.24
C PHE A 327 13.72 -4.51 -15.96
N SER A 328 13.69 -4.02 -14.73
CA SER A 328 14.68 -3.06 -14.23
C SER A 328 15.00 -3.31 -12.76
N ARG A 329 16.07 -2.69 -12.30
CA ARG A 329 16.48 -2.59 -10.90
C ARG A 329 16.36 -1.18 -10.35
N GLU A 330 15.71 -0.30 -11.13
CA GLU A 330 15.60 1.11 -10.81
C GLU A 330 14.72 1.33 -9.58
N ILE A 331 15.19 2.21 -8.69
CA ILE A 331 14.38 2.81 -7.64
C ILE A 331 14.54 4.32 -7.70
N GLU A 332 13.44 5.01 -7.60
CA GLU A 332 13.40 6.47 -7.60
C GLU A 332 12.34 6.99 -6.63
N PHE A 333 12.49 8.23 -6.20
CA PHE A 333 11.55 8.87 -5.29
C PHE A 333 11.12 10.24 -5.77
N LEU A 334 9.94 10.65 -5.30
CA LEU A 334 9.37 11.99 -5.45
C LEU A 334 8.97 12.52 -4.09
N ASP A 335 9.48 13.69 -3.71
CA ASP A 335 9.03 14.43 -2.53
C ASP A 335 7.85 15.32 -2.90
N LEU A 336 6.75 15.16 -2.17
CA LEU A 336 5.55 15.97 -2.31
C LEU A 336 5.52 17.05 -1.22
N PRO A 337 4.98 18.23 -1.54
CA PRO A 337 4.78 19.28 -0.57
C PRO A 337 3.78 18.92 0.53
#